data_946e01031b673dbbde77fa6c7e9befcf
#
_entry.id   946e01031b673dbbde77fa6c7e9befcf
#
_cell.length_a   1.000
_cell.length_b   1.000
_cell.length_c   1.000
_cell.angle_alpha   90.00
_cell.angle_beta   90.00
_cell.angle_gamma   90.00
#
_symmetry.space_group_name_H-M   'P 1'
#
loop_
_entity.id
_entity.type
_entity.pdbx_description
1 polymer ?
#
loop_
_entity_poly.entity_id
_entity_poly.type
_entity_poly.pdbx_seq_one_letter_code
_entity_poly.pdbx_strand_id
1 'polypeptide(L)'
;MRDKLNAVVQAHNFLGVVLVVRSGERLLAQGYGMADLENNVSNALHTKFRIGSITKTFTAMAVMILAEQGKLQIDNLLSEYLPDIPDHWTGIALHHLLSNTSGIIHVWELPGFSHTMSLKATPAETIQKVVDRPLVAPPGTKYHYSGTGFFVLSRVIEKVSGQSYQVFLKERIFDPLKMADTGCDHPDPILPHRARGYAPAGNGVINSPMIYMPILTGGGNLYSTAEDLAKWDAALSDGKLISQASYEQMFTPVLNNYGYGWRVEDNGSVMHGGGVSGFNTVLLRFLDDEVCIIVLSNVDPTPVKSIAQQLAAVVFA
;
A
#
# COMPACT_ATOMS: atom_id res chain seq x y z
N MET A 1 -18.46 -19.02 14.00
CA MET A 1 -17.36 -18.20 13.48
C MET A 1 -17.89 -16.97 12.74
N ARG A 2 -18.56 -17.12 11.60
CA ARG A 2 -19.02 -16.01 10.74
C ARG A 2 -19.82 -14.94 11.49
N ASP A 3 -20.79 -15.34 12.32
CA ASP A 3 -21.64 -14.37 13.05
C ASP A 3 -20.82 -13.54 14.06
N LYS A 4 -19.84 -14.16 14.72
CA LYS A 4 -18.94 -13.45 15.64
C LYS A 4 -18.07 -12.42 14.88
N LEU A 5 -17.50 -12.80 13.71
CA LEU A 5 -16.73 -11.90 12.86
C LEU A 5 -17.60 -10.73 12.37
N ASN A 6 -18.83 -11.03 11.94
CA ASN A 6 -19.76 -10.01 11.47
C ASN A 6 -20.15 -9.03 12.59
N ALA A 7 -20.37 -9.52 13.82
CA ALA A 7 -20.66 -8.68 14.98
C ALA A 7 -19.53 -7.68 15.29
N VAL A 8 -18.26 -8.10 15.14
CA VAL A 8 -17.11 -7.19 15.27
C VAL A 8 -17.21 -6.01 14.30
N VAL A 9 -17.50 -6.29 13.02
CA VAL A 9 -17.56 -5.23 12.00
C VAL A 9 -18.74 -4.29 12.24
N GLN A 10 -19.92 -4.85 12.55
CA GLN A 10 -21.15 -4.07 12.80
C GLN A 10 -21.04 -3.13 14.00
N ALA A 11 -20.25 -3.48 15.02
CA ALA A 11 -20.02 -2.63 16.19
C ALA A 11 -19.32 -1.29 15.85
N HIS A 12 -18.73 -1.16 14.65
CA HIS A 12 -17.98 0.02 14.23
C HIS A 12 -18.73 0.94 13.24
N ASN A 13 -20.01 0.69 12.93
CA ASN A 13 -20.74 1.42 11.87
C ASN A 13 -19.95 1.49 10.56
N PHE A 14 -19.31 0.38 10.20
CA PHE A 14 -18.31 0.30 9.14
C PHE A 14 -18.93 0.45 7.74
N LEU A 15 -18.29 1.24 6.88
CA LEU A 15 -18.55 1.33 5.45
C LEU A 15 -17.34 0.79 4.69
N GLY A 16 -17.55 -0.25 3.89
CA GLY A 16 -16.44 -0.86 3.15
C GLY A 16 -16.63 -2.36 2.92
N VAL A 17 -15.50 -3.07 2.78
CA VAL A 17 -15.46 -4.52 2.56
C VAL A 17 -14.53 -5.17 3.56
N VAL A 18 -14.93 -6.31 4.10
CA VAL A 18 -14.11 -7.16 4.95
C VAL A 18 -14.01 -8.55 4.32
N LEU A 19 -12.80 -9.05 4.24
CA LEU A 19 -12.50 -10.44 3.84
C LEU A 19 -11.56 -11.06 4.89
N VAL A 20 -11.96 -12.21 5.41
CA VAL A 20 -11.15 -13.03 6.33
C VAL A 20 -11.01 -14.40 5.72
N VAL A 21 -9.78 -14.82 5.51
CA VAL A 21 -9.42 -16.13 4.94
C VAL A 21 -8.52 -16.87 5.92
N ARG A 22 -8.70 -18.18 6.06
CA ARG A 22 -7.80 -19.09 6.77
C ARG A 22 -7.60 -20.35 5.96
N SER A 23 -6.36 -20.70 5.65
CA SER A 23 -5.99 -21.89 4.85
C SER A 23 -6.81 -22.01 3.55
N GLY A 24 -7.03 -20.88 2.86
CA GLY A 24 -7.82 -20.80 1.63
C GLY A 24 -9.35 -20.77 1.84
N GLU A 25 -9.86 -21.02 3.04
CA GLU A 25 -11.30 -20.95 3.35
C GLU A 25 -11.71 -19.50 3.69
N ARG A 26 -12.81 -19.02 3.10
CA ARG A 26 -13.39 -17.70 3.39
C ARG A 26 -14.27 -17.77 4.64
N LEU A 27 -13.77 -17.33 5.79
CA LEU A 27 -14.54 -17.27 7.05
C LEU A 27 -15.54 -16.11 7.06
N LEU A 28 -15.18 -14.98 6.44
CA LEU A 28 -16.05 -13.82 6.22
C LEU A 28 -15.68 -13.17 4.88
N ALA A 29 -16.67 -12.85 4.06
CA ALA A 29 -16.50 -12.12 2.80
C ALA A 29 -17.76 -11.27 2.59
N GLN A 30 -17.70 -9.97 2.96
CA GLN A 30 -18.91 -9.15 2.98
C GLN A 30 -18.64 -7.66 2.78
N GLY A 31 -19.55 -7.00 2.02
CA GLY A 31 -19.66 -5.55 1.93
C GLY A 31 -20.60 -4.98 2.99
N TYR A 32 -20.30 -3.79 3.46
CA TYR A 32 -21.05 -3.05 4.48
C TYR A 32 -21.26 -1.62 4.00
N GLY A 33 -22.49 -1.13 4.15
CA GLY A 33 -22.87 0.23 3.75
C GLY A 33 -22.68 0.50 2.25
N MET A 34 -22.49 1.75 1.88
CA MET A 34 -22.51 2.22 0.50
C MET A 34 -21.11 2.52 -0.03
N ALA A 35 -20.83 2.07 -1.25
CA ALA A 35 -19.68 2.46 -2.06
C ALA A 35 -19.88 3.87 -2.67
N ASP A 36 -21.14 4.21 -2.96
CA ASP A 36 -21.55 5.54 -3.43
C ASP A 36 -22.88 5.91 -2.76
N LEU A 37 -22.81 6.85 -1.82
CA LEU A 37 -23.99 7.33 -1.07
C LEU A 37 -24.93 8.16 -1.94
N GLU A 38 -24.40 8.90 -2.92
CA GLU A 38 -25.22 9.75 -3.78
C GLU A 38 -26.09 8.92 -4.73
N ASN A 39 -25.55 7.79 -5.22
CA ASN A 39 -26.20 6.90 -6.16
C ASN A 39 -26.78 5.62 -5.52
N ASN A 40 -26.71 5.49 -4.19
CA ASN A 40 -27.19 4.31 -3.44
C ASN A 40 -26.57 3.00 -3.91
N VAL A 41 -25.27 3.01 -4.24
CA VAL A 41 -24.53 1.81 -4.64
C VAL A 41 -23.91 1.17 -3.40
N SER A 42 -24.32 -0.07 -3.11
CA SER A 42 -23.79 -0.83 -1.96
C SER A 42 -22.32 -1.26 -2.17
N ASN A 43 -21.55 -1.34 -1.09
CA ASN A 43 -20.24 -2.01 -1.10
C ASN A 43 -20.41 -3.51 -1.36
N ALA A 44 -19.57 -4.07 -2.22
CA ALA A 44 -19.53 -5.48 -2.58
C ALA A 44 -18.07 -5.93 -2.75
N LEU A 45 -17.83 -7.25 -2.84
CA LEU A 45 -16.46 -7.79 -2.93
C LEU A 45 -15.68 -7.29 -4.15
N HIS A 46 -16.38 -6.96 -5.25
CA HIS A 46 -15.82 -6.38 -6.46
C HIS A 46 -15.68 -4.85 -6.42
N THR A 47 -16.08 -4.20 -5.33
CA THR A 47 -15.88 -2.75 -5.16
C THR A 47 -14.38 -2.44 -5.10
N LYS A 48 -13.94 -1.48 -5.89
CA LYS A 48 -12.55 -1.03 -5.99
C LYS A 48 -12.29 0.12 -5.03
N PHE A 49 -11.37 -0.09 -4.12
CA PHE A 49 -10.94 0.91 -3.14
C PHE A 49 -9.55 1.41 -3.48
N ARG A 50 -9.28 2.68 -3.21
CA ARG A 50 -7.90 3.17 -3.10
C ARG A 50 -7.26 2.51 -1.90
N ILE A 51 -6.16 1.78 -2.12
CA ILE A 51 -5.52 1.01 -1.04
C ILE A 51 -4.40 1.76 -0.33
N GLY A 52 -4.15 3.02 -0.74
CA GLY A 52 -3.15 3.88 -0.10
C GLY A 52 -1.80 3.18 0.04
N SER A 53 -1.20 3.26 1.20
CA SER A 53 0.17 2.76 1.43
C SER A 53 0.33 1.24 1.34
N ILE A 54 -0.72 0.43 1.22
CA ILE A 54 -0.57 -0.98 0.82
C ILE A 54 0.14 -1.07 -0.54
N THR A 55 0.07 -0.02 -1.39
CA THR A 55 0.87 0.12 -2.62
C THR A 55 2.35 -0.19 -2.41
N LYS A 56 2.91 0.17 -1.24
CA LYS A 56 4.34 -0.02 -0.94
C LYS A 56 4.76 -1.49 -0.98
N THR A 57 3.87 -2.41 -0.62
CA THR A 57 4.14 -3.84 -0.66
C THR A 57 4.37 -4.33 -2.10
N PHE A 58 3.61 -3.79 -3.05
CA PHE A 58 3.77 -4.07 -4.49
C PHE A 58 5.03 -3.42 -5.07
N THR A 59 5.35 -2.19 -4.64
CA THR A 59 6.59 -1.52 -5.05
C THR A 59 7.82 -2.26 -4.56
N ALA A 60 7.81 -2.72 -3.31
CA ALA A 60 8.89 -3.53 -2.76
C ALA A 60 9.04 -4.85 -3.52
N MET A 61 7.94 -5.54 -3.81
CA MET A 61 7.95 -6.75 -4.64
C MET A 61 8.54 -6.49 -6.04
N ALA A 62 8.18 -5.38 -6.67
CA ALA A 62 8.71 -5.01 -7.99
C ALA A 62 10.24 -4.82 -7.95
N VAL A 63 10.77 -4.21 -6.89
CA VAL A 63 12.22 -4.07 -6.69
C VAL A 63 12.86 -5.45 -6.47
N MET A 64 12.26 -6.33 -5.66
CA MET A 64 12.77 -7.69 -5.42
C MET A 64 12.78 -8.53 -6.70
N ILE A 65 11.74 -8.43 -7.54
CA ILE A 65 11.69 -9.10 -8.85
C ILE A 65 12.87 -8.63 -9.72
N LEU A 66 13.16 -7.33 -9.77
CA LEU A 66 14.29 -6.79 -10.53
C LEU A 66 15.64 -7.23 -9.95
N ALA A 67 15.73 -7.37 -8.62
CA ALA A 67 16.92 -7.88 -7.95
C ALA A 67 17.21 -9.35 -8.33
N GLU A 68 16.20 -10.23 -8.31
CA GLU A 68 16.35 -11.62 -8.73
C GLU A 68 16.68 -11.78 -10.22
N GLN A 69 16.22 -10.84 -11.05
CA GLN A 69 16.62 -10.79 -12.46
C GLN A 69 18.06 -10.29 -12.66
N GLY A 70 18.80 -9.94 -11.61
CA GLY A 70 20.15 -9.39 -11.66
C GLY A 70 20.21 -7.99 -12.28
N LYS A 71 19.09 -7.28 -12.40
CA LYS A 71 19.01 -5.95 -13.00
C LYS A 71 19.33 -4.82 -12.03
N LEU A 72 19.22 -5.09 -10.74
CA LEU A 72 19.65 -4.18 -9.67
C LEU A 72 20.13 -5.00 -8.45
N GLN A 73 20.82 -4.32 -7.53
CA GLN A 73 21.17 -4.89 -6.23
C GLN A 73 20.62 -3.98 -5.14
N ILE A 74 20.06 -4.58 -4.10
CA ILE A 74 19.33 -3.86 -3.03
C ILE A 74 20.27 -2.95 -2.23
N ASP A 75 21.55 -3.37 -2.07
CA ASP A 75 22.55 -2.62 -1.34
C ASP A 75 23.30 -1.56 -2.18
N ASN A 76 23.04 -1.52 -3.49
CA ASN A 76 23.64 -0.52 -4.36
C ASN A 76 23.06 0.87 -4.09
N LEU A 77 23.89 1.88 -4.32
CA LEU A 77 23.52 3.27 -4.12
C LEU A 77 22.47 3.71 -5.15
N LEU A 78 21.57 4.55 -4.69
CA LEU A 78 20.53 5.15 -5.55
C LEU A 78 21.12 5.85 -6.77
N SER A 79 22.29 6.50 -6.62
CA SER A 79 23.01 7.19 -7.70
C SER A 79 23.42 6.30 -8.88
N GLU A 80 23.54 4.98 -8.66
CA GLU A 80 23.85 4.04 -9.74
C GLU A 80 22.66 3.87 -10.72
N TYR A 81 21.45 4.09 -10.25
CA TYR A 81 20.20 3.94 -11.02
C TYR A 81 19.61 5.28 -11.46
N LEU A 82 19.76 6.31 -10.62
CA LEU A 82 19.28 7.67 -10.87
C LEU A 82 20.44 8.65 -10.66
N PRO A 83 21.23 8.95 -11.72
CA PRO A 83 22.43 9.79 -11.58
C PRO A 83 22.13 11.25 -11.22
N ASP A 84 20.93 11.74 -11.54
CA ASP A 84 20.54 13.15 -11.34
C ASP A 84 19.90 13.40 -9.96
N ILE A 85 20.37 12.68 -8.91
CA ILE A 85 19.92 12.91 -7.52
C ILE A 85 20.73 14.02 -6.86
N PRO A 86 20.19 14.67 -5.79
CA PRO A 86 20.95 15.66 -5.03
C PRO A 86 22.20 15.07 -4.36
N ASP A 87 23.27 15.85 -4.23
CA ASP A 87 24.52 15.39 -3.62
C ASP A 87 24.34 14.79 -2.22
N HIS A 88 23.44 15.35 -1.42
CA HIS A 88 23.16 14.84 -0.07
C HIS A 88 22.37 13.53 -0.03
N TRP A 89 21.90 13.01 -1.18
CA TRP A 89 21.28 11.69 -1.31
C TRP A 89 22.26 10.60 -1.76
N THR A 90 23.52 10.94 -2.09
CA THR A 90 24.48 10.00 -2.65
C THR A 90 24.80 8.80 -1.74
N GLY A 91 24.60 8.91 -0.43
CA GLY A 91 24.76 7.81 0.51
C GLY A 91 23.52 6.90 0.66
N ILE A 92 22.45 7.17 -0.06
CA ILE A 92 21.22 6.38 0.03
C ILE A 92 21.35 5.13 -0.85
N ALA A 93 21.21 3.93 -0.25
CA ALA A 93 21.04 2.68 -0.97
C ALA A 93 19.54 2.33 -1.14
N LEU A 94 19.22 1.40 -2.06
CA LEU A 94 17.82 1.01 -2.31
C LEU A 94 17.18 0.42 -1.06
N HIS A 95 17.91 -0.36 -0.26
CA HIS A 95 17.38 -0.93 0.97
C HIS A 95 16.95 0.15 1.99
N HIS A 96 17.60 1.32 2.01
CA HIS A 96 17.19 2.43 2.86
C HIS A 96 15.81 3.00 2.46
N LEU A 97 15.51 3.02 1.15
CA LEU A 97 14.20 3.45 0.65
C LEU A 97 13.11 2.42 1.00
N LEU A 98 13.40 1.13 0.78
CA LEU A 98 12.49 0.01 1.05
C LEU A 98 12.12 -0.10 2.53
N SER A 99 13.07 0.19 3.43
CA SER A 99 12.92 0.06 4.88
C SER A 99 12.53 1.35 5.61
N ASN A 100 12.27 2.45 4.86
CA ASN A 100 12.01 3.78 5.45
C ASN A 100 13.15 4.29 6.36
N THR A 101 14.40 4.04 5.97
CA THR A 101 15.61 4.51 6.68
C THR A 101 16.47 5.44 5.84
N SER A 102 15.97 5.93 4.70
CA SER A 102 16.70 6.81 3.79
C SER A 102 16.94 8.22 4.33
N GLY A 103 16.13 8.66 5.29
CA GLY A 103 16.14 10.04 5.79
C GLY A 103 15.43 11.05 4.87
N ILE A 104 14.92 10.66 3.71
CA ILE A 104 14.16 11.56 2.83
C ILE A 104 12.85 11.94 3.52
N ILE A 105 12.59 13.25 3.63
CA ILE A 105 11.37 13.78 4.24
C ILE A 105 10.12 13.32 3.47
N HIS A 106 9.06 13.03 4.19
CA HIS A 106 7.78 12.73 3.56
C HIS A 106 7.17 14.02 2.98
N VAL A 107 6.78 14.00 1.70
CA VAL A 107 6.21 15.17 1.02
C VAL A 107 4.99 15.76 1.76
N TRP A 108 4.23 14.95 2.49
CA TRP A 108 3.12 15.40 3.33
C TRP A 108 3.52 16.26 4.52
N GLU A 109 4.79 16.23 4.93
CA GLU A 109 5.32 17.07 5.98
C GLU A 109 5.66 18.48 5.50
N LEU A 110 5.61 18.72 4.18
CA LEU A 110 5.85 20.04 3.62
C LEU A 110 4.65 20.96 3.91
N PRO A 111 4.89 22.17 4.43
CA PRO A 111 3.85 23.16 4.61
C PRO A 111 3.09 23.42 3.29
N GLY A 112 1.77 23.36 3.34
CA GLY A 112 0.91 23.65 2.19
C GLY A 112 0.81 22.56 1.13
N PHE A 113 1.50 21.43 1.26
CA PHE A 113 1.37 20.33 0.29
C PHE A 113 -0.07 19.85 0.17
N SER A 114 -0.80 19.76 1.28
CA SER A 114 -2.21 19.36 1.30
C SER A 114 -3.10 20.22 0.38
N HIS A 115 -2.77 21.48 0.19
CA HIS A 115 -3.52 22.40 -0.70
C HIS A 115 -3.25 22.16 -2.19
N THR A 116 -2.18 21.44 -2.52
CA THR A 116 -1.76 21.16 -3.91
C THR A 116 -2.05 19.74 -4.37
N MET A 117 -2.56 18.86 -3.49
CA MET A 117 -2.77 17.45 -3.80
C MET A 117 -3.76 17.17 -4.91
N SER A 118 -4.70 18.07 -5.15
CA SER A 118 -5.67 17.95 -6.25
C SER A 118 -5.13 18.42 -7.59
N LEU A 119 -3.98 19.09 -7.60
CA LEU A 119 -3.37 19.61 -8.81
C LEU A 119 -2.65 18.50 -9.57
N LYS A 120 -2.79 18.53 -10.90
CA LYS A 120 -2.09 17.60 -11.78
C LYS A 120 -0.58 17.83 -11.69
N ALA A 121 0.13 16.77 -11.33
CA ALA A 121 1.59 16.74 -11.29
C ALA A 121 2.08 15.31 -11.52
N THR A 122 3.31 15.18 -11.99
CA THR A 122 4.00 13.90 -12.14
C THR A 122 4.65 13.44 -10.83
N PRO A 123 5.00 12.16 -10.68
CA PRO A 123 5.81 11.70 -9.56
C PRO A 123 7.15 12.43 -9.45
N ALA A 124 7.79 12.73 -10.58
CA ALA A 124 9.05 13.48 -10.62
C ALA A 124 8.90 14.90 -10.05
N GLU A 125 7.86 15.64 -10.47
CA GLU A 125 7.55 16.97 -9.92
C GLU A 125 7.19 16.91 -8.42
N THR A 126 6.60 15.81 -7.97
CA THR A 126 6.31 15.61 -6.55
C THR A 126 7.58 15.37 -5.76
N ILE A 127 8.52 14.55 -6.26
CA ILE A 127 9.84 14.33 -5.66
C ILE A 127 10.64 15.64 -5.63
N GLN A 128 10.57 16.44 -6.69
CA GLN A 128 11.28 17.72 -6.77
C GLN A 128 10.97 18.69 -5.62
N LYS A 129 9.79 18.58 -5.00
CA LYS A 129 9.40 19.41 -3.85
C LYS A 129 10.27 19.17 -2.60
N VAL A 130 10.97 18.05 -2.54
CA VAL A 130 11.79 17.65 -1.37
C VAL A 130 13.28 17.55 -1.65
N VAL A 131 13.74 17.70 -2.92
CA VAL A 131 15.15 17.50 -3.27
C VAL A 131 16.09 18.49 -2.60
N ASP A 132 15.65 19.71 -2.29
CA ASP A 132 16.43 20.74 -1.61
C ASP A 132 16.31 20.65 -0.07
N ARG A 133 15.59 19.66 0.46
CA ARG A 133 15.40 19.49 1.90
C ARG A 133 16.49 18.59 2.45
N PRO A 134 17.06 18.93 3.62
CA PRO A 134 18.04 18.06 4.28
C PRO A 134 17.39 16.72 4.64
N LEU A 135 18.18 15.68 4.68
CA LEU A 135 17.74 14.41 5.25
C LEU A 135 17.44 14.57 6.75
N VAL A 136 16.37 13.95 7.23
CA VAL A 136 15.99 13.98 8.66
C VAL A 136 16.97 13.23 9.57
N ALA A 137 17.77 12.33 8.96
CA ALA A 137 18.87 11.60 9.59
C ALA A 137 19.78 11.01 8.49
N PRO A 138 21.04 10.66 8.81
CA PRO A 138 21.88 9.91 7.88
C PRO A 138 21.22 8.59 7.45
N PRO A 139 21.38 8.15 6.19
CA PRO A 139 20.82 6.90 5.70
C PRO A 139 21.17 5.71 6.60
N GLY A 140 20.21 4.84 6.87
CA GLY A 140 20.35 3.64 7.68
C GLY A 140 20.33 3.86 9.20
N THR A 141 20.36 5.10 9.70
CA THR A 141 20.53 5.38 11.14
C THR A 141 19.23 5.57 11.92
N LYS A 142 18.14 5.92 11.22
CA LYS A 142 16.84 6.20 11.85
C LYS A 142 15.70 5.77 10.95
N TYR A 143 14.69 5.14 11.53
CA TYR A 143 13.41 4.95 10.86
C TYR A 143 12.67 6.28 10.74
N HIS A 144 12.29 6.62 9.51
CA HIS A 144 11.43 7.76 9.21
C HIS A 144 10.49 7.38 8.07
N TYR A 145 9.21 7.15 8.38
CA TYR A 145 8.23 6.75 7.38
C TYR A 145 8.10 7.81 6.29
N SER A 146 8.44 7.47 5.06
CA SER A 146 8.40 8.38 3.93
C SER A 146 7.81 7.74 2.68
N GLY A 147 6.61 8.19 2.28
CA GLY A 147 6.04 7.84 0.98
C GLY A 147 6.93 8.30 -0.17
N THR A 148 7.66 9.39 0.01
CA THR A 148 8.56 9.94 -1.02
C THR A 148 9.66 8.95 -1.40
N GLY A 149 10.20 8.20 -0.44
CA GLY A 149 11.18 7.13 -0.76
C GLY A 149 10.61 6.09 -1.74
N PHE A 150 9.33 5.75 -1.60
CA PHE A 150 8.66 4.83 -2.52
C PHE A 150 8.32 5.47 -3.88
N PHE A 151 8.11 6.79 -3.94
CA PHE A 151 8.03 7.50 -5.23
C PHE A 151 9.37 7.41 -5.96
N VAL A 152 10.48 7.57 -5.25
CA VAL A 152 11.84 7.40 -5.82
C VAL A 152 12.02 5.95 -6.31
N LEU A 153 11.62 4.94 -5.54
CA LEU A 153 11.67 3.53 -5.98
C LEU A 153 10.87 3.28 -7.26
N SER A 154 9.72 3.93 -7.44
CA SER A 154 8.98 3.81 -8.70
C SER A 154 9.78 4.30 -9.90
N ARG A 155 10.57 5.38 -9.73
CA ARG A 155 11.48 5.89 -10.78
C ARG A 155 12.63 4.92 -11.06
N VAL A 156 13.17 4.28 -10.02
CA VAL A 156 14.19 3.23 -10.19
C VAL A 156 13.61 2.06 -10.99
N ILE A 157 12.40 1.59 -10.64
CA ILE A 157 11.72 0.52 -11.39
C ILE A 157 11.57 0.89 -12.86
N GLU A 158 11.12 2.12 -13.18
CA GLU A 158 10.97 2.58 -14.56
C GLU A 158 12.30 2.63 -15.30
N LYS A 159 13.33 3.17 -14.65
CA LYS A 159 14.68 3.30 -15.25
C LYS A 159 15.30 1.95 -15.55
N VAL A 160 15.23 1.02 -14.60
CA VAL A 160 15.88 -0.30 -14.69
C VAL A 160 15.11 -1.25 -15.60
N SER A 161 13.78 -1.19 -15.59
CA SER A 161 12.96 -2.07 -16.43
C SER A 161 12.77 -1.56 -17.86
N GLY A 162 12.91 -0.26 -18.09
CA GLY A 162 12.54 0.38 -19.36
C GLY A 162 11.03 0.49 -19.61
N GLN A 163 10.21 0.19 -18.60
CA GLN A 163 8.74 0.22 -18.64
C GLN A 163 8.19 1.27 -17.69
N SER A 164 6.98 1.79 -17.94
CA SER A 164 6.31 2.58 -16.91
C SER A 164 6.00 1.72 -15.68
N TYR A 165 5.97 2.34 -14.50
CA TYR A 165 5.65 1.66 -13.25
C TYR A 165 4.35 0.83 -13.34
N GLN A 166 3.30 1.41 -13.93
CA GLN A 166 2.01 0.74 -14.12
C GLN A 166 2.13 -0.52 -15.01
N VAL A 167 2.84 -0.43 -16.12
CA VAL A 167 3.03 -1.56 -17.05
C VAL A 167 3.83 -2.66 -16.37
N PHE A 168 4.91 -2.30 -15.66
CA PHE A 168 5.73 -3.27 -14.94
C PHE A 168 4.91 -4.04 -13.89
N LEU A 169 4.16 -3.34 -13.04
CA LEU A 169 3.32 -4.02 -12.04
C LEU A 169 2.27 -4.92 -12.69
N LYS A 170 1.64 -4.44 -13.77
CA LYS A 170 0.63 -5.21 -14.48
C LYS A 170 1.21 -6.53 -15.00
N GLU A 171 2.32 -6.47 -15.76
CA GLU A 171 2.89 -7.63 -16.42
C GLU A 171 3.60 -8.59 -15.45
N ARG A 172 4.20 -8.07 -14.36
CA ARG A 172 5.02 -8.87 -13.46
C ARG A 172 4.32 -9.33 -12.19
N ILE A 173 3.21 -8.67 -11.81
CA ILE A 173 2.48 -8.99 -10.59
C ILE A 173 1.00 -9.24 -10.87
N PHE A 174 0.28 -8.27 -11.45
CA PHE A 174 -1.17 -8.37 -11.53
C PHE A 174 -1.65 -9.45 -12.50
N ASP A 175 -1.11 -9.51 -13.72
CA ASP A 175 -1.51 -10.52 -14.72
C ASP A 175 -1.14 -11.95 -14.29
N PRO A 176 0.10 -12.24 -13.79
CA PRO A 176 0.46 -13.56 -13.27
C PRO A 176 -0.44 -14.05 -12.12
N LEU A 177 -0.89 -13.11 -11.27
CA LEU A 177 -1.76 -13.40 -10.14
C LEU A 177 -3.26 -13.30 -10.47
N LYS A 178 -3.61 -12.95 -11.72
CA LYS A 178 -4.99 -12.73 -12.16
C LYS A 178 -5.72 -11.67 -11.32
N MET A 179 -5.02 -10.61 -10.94
CA MET A 179 -5.54 -9.46 -10.21
C MET A 179 -6.13 -8.43 -11.19
N ALA A 180 -7.22 -8.81 -11.85
CA ALA A 180 -7.81 -8.02 -12.95
C ALA A 180 -8.46 -6.70 -12.48
N ASP A 181 -8.78 -6.59 -11.20
CA ASP A 181 -9.42 -5.43 -10.58
C ASP A 181 -8.45 -4.58 -9.75
N THR A 182 -7.14 -4.72 -10.02
CA THR A 182 -6.07 -3.95 -9.37
C THR A 182 -5.29 -3.14 -10.40
N GLY A 183 -4.95 -1.90 -10.05
CA GLY A 183 -4.17 -1.04 -10.94
C GLY A 183 -3.80 0.31 -10.33
N CYS A 184 -3.07 1.12 -11.10
CA CYS A 184 -2.78 2.51 -10.73
C CYS A 184 -4.02 3.39 -10.94
N ASP A 185 -4.43 4.11 -9.89
CA ASP A 185 -5.58 5.01 -9.98
C ASP A 185 -5.22 6.28 -10.75
N HIS A 186 -6.03 6.57 -11.74
CA HIS A 186 -5.95 7.78 -12.57
C HIS A 186 -7.35 8.37 -12.74
N PRO A 187 -7.51 9.70 -12.76
CA PRO A 187 -8.83 10.32 -12.87
C PRO A 187 -9.49 10.14 -14.24
N ASP A 188 -8.70 10.05 -15.32
CA ASP A 188 -9.24 10.11 -16.68
C ASP A 188 -9.98 8.84 -17.12
N PRO A 189 -9.48 7.59 -16.90
CA PRO A 189 -10.20 6.40 -17.32
C PRO A 189 -11.46 6.15 -16.47
N ILE A 190 -12.52 5.69 -17.13
CA ILE A 190 -13.69 5.17 -16.42
C ILE A 190 -13.28 3.87 -15.74
N LEU A 191 -13.35 3.86 -14.40
CA LEU A 191 -13.08 2.68 -13.59
C LEU A 191 -14.41 2.16 -13.00
N PRO A 192 -15.02 1.12 -13.57
CA PRO A 192 -16.24 0.54 -13.04
C PRO A 192 -16.06 0.06 -11.60
N HIS A 193 -17.10 0.19 -10.79
CA HIS A 193 -17.14 -0.22 -9.37
C HIS A 193 -16.16 0.52 -8.46
N ARG A 194 -15.67 1.69 -8.85
CA ARG A 194 -14.85 2.54 -7.97
C ARG A 194 -15.70 3.09 -6.83
N ALA A 195 -15.30 2.85 -5.59
CA ALA A 195 -15.93 3.49 -4.43
C ALA A 195 -15.65 4.99 -4.42
N ARG A 196 -16.59 5.79 -3.91
CA ARG A 196 -16.35 7.17 -3.49
C ARG A 196 -15.76 7.20 -2.09
N GLY A 197 -14.86 8.14 -1.86
CA GLY A 197 -14.25 8.35 -0.56
C GLY A 197 -14.96 9.41 0.25
N TYR A 198 -15.12 9.18 1.55
CA TYR A 198 -15.84 10.05 2.47
C TYR A 198 -14.99 10.43 3.68
N ALA A 199 -15.34 11.57 4.29
CA ALA A 199 -14.78 12.02 5.57
C ALA A 199 -15.91 12.27 6.57
N PRO A 200 -15.72 11.99 7.87
CA PRO A 200 -16.72 12.30 8.89
C PRO A 200 -17.05 13.78 8.97
N ALA A 201 -18.33 14.12 9.11
CA ALA A 201 -18.80 15.49 9.33
C ALA A 201 -20.09 15.49 10.16
N GLY A 202 -20.07 16.13 11.32
CA GLY A 202 -21.21 16.10 12.25
C GLY A 202 -21.64 14.68 12.59
N ASN A 203 -22.91 14.36 12.36
CA ASN A 203 -23.48 13.03 12.59
C ASN A 203 -23.43 12.12 11.33
N GLY A 204 -22.74 12.51 10.29
CA GLY A 204 -22.68 11.78 9.02
C GLY A 204 -21.31 11.88 8.35
N VAL A 205 -21.32 11.84 7.02
CA VAL A 205 -20.11 11.95 6.20
C VAL A 205 -20.33 12.95 5.07
N ILE A 206 -19.22 13.52 4.59
CA ILE A 206 -19.14 14.38 3.39
C ILE A 206 -18.20 13.73 2.38
N ASN A 207 -18.26 14.18 1.13
CA ASN A 207 -17.28 13.81 0.13
C ASN A 207 -15.88 14.23 0.58
N SER A 208 -14.94 13.31 0.51
CA SER A 208 -13.55 13.57 0.87
C SER A 208 -12.88 14.52 -0.13
N PRO A 209 -11.91 15.35 0.28
CA PRO A 209 -11.15 16.18 -0.63
C PRO A 209 -10.53 15.39 -1.79
N MET A 210 -10.55 15.98 -2.99
CA MET A 210 -9.97 15.36 -4.17
C MET A 210 -8.44 15.29 -4.05
N ILE A 211 -7.89 14.17 -4.48
CA ILE A 211 -6.45 13.99 -4.66
C ILE A 211 -6.16 13.48 -6.08
N TYR A 212 -5.15 14.05 -6.73
CA TYR A 212 -4.65 13.57 -8.01
C TYR A 212 -3.71 12.39 -7.78
N MET A 213 -4.25 11.18 -7.83
CA MET A 213 -3.57 9.95 -7.42
C MET A 213 -2.20 9.70 -8.06
N PRO A 214 -1.93 10.08 -9.33
CA PRO A 214 -0.60 9.90 -9.93
C PRO A 214 0.56 10.53 -9.16
N ILE A 215 0.33 11.57 -8.34
CA ILE A 215 1.39 12.16 -7.50
C ILE A 215 1.93 11.19 -6.45
N LEU A 216 1.20 10.11 -6.15
CA LEU A 216 1.53 9.11 -5.14
C LEU A 216 2.11 7.82 -5.75
N THR A 217 2.50 7.82 -7.02
CA THR A 217 3.00 6.62 -7.72
C THR A 217 4.14 5.96 -6.96
N GLY A 218 4.00 4.65 -6.74
CA GLY A 218 4.93 3.84 -5.94
C GLY A 218 4.64 3.81 -4.44
N GLY A 219 4.03 4.87 -3.87
CA GLY A 219 3.80 4.97 -2.43
C GLY A 219 2.35 4.87 -1.99
N GLY A 220 1.36 5.07 -2.90
CA GLY A 220 -0.03 5.13 -2.46
C GLY A 220 -1.08 5.20 -3.56
N ASN A 221 -0.74 5.04 -4.83
CA ASN A 221 -1.62 5.31 -5.95
C ASN A 221 -2.41 4.10 -6.47
N LEU A 222 -2.32 2.92 -5.85
CA LEU A 222 -3.06 1.76 -6.32
C LEU A 222 -4.52 1.77 -5.82
N TYR A 223 -5.38 1.20 -6.66
CA TYR A 223 -6.68 0.67 -6.26
C TYR A 223 -6.67 -0.86 -6.33
N SER A 224 -7.52 -1.49 -5.55
CA SER A 224 -7.73 -2.94 -5.57
C SER A 224 -9.11 -3.31 -5.01
N THR A 225 -9.43 -4.60 -5.08
CA THR A 225 -10.55 -5.23 -4.39
C THR A 225 -10.06 -6.14 -3.27
N ALA A 226 -10.94 -6.51 -2.35
CA ALA A 226 -10.58 -7.48 -1.30
C ALA A 226 -10.23 -8.85 -1.91
N GLU A 227 -10.87 -9.26 -3.01
CA GLU A 227 -10.58 -10.52 -3.68
C GLU A 227 -9.20 -10.54 -4.34
N ASP A 228 -8.80 -9.44 -4.99
CA ASP A 228 -7.46 -9.35 -5.58
C ASP A 228 -6.37 -9.27 -4.51
N LEU A 229 -6.61 -8.56 -3.40
CA LEU A 229 -5.67 -8.57 -2.27
C LEU A 229 -5.55 -9.95 -1.61
N ALA A 230 -6.58 -10.79 -1.62
CA ALA A 230 -6.46 -12.19 -1.18
C ALA A 230 -5.61 -13.03 -2.13
N LYS A 231 -5.67 -12.79 -3.46
CA LYS A 231 -4.76 -13.42 -4.43
C LYS A 231 -3.32 -12.95 -4.21
N TRP A 232 -3.15 -11.66 -3.91
CA TRP A 232 -1.85 -11.11 -3.53
C TRP A 232 -1.28 -11.80 -2.29
N ASP A 233 -2.06 -11.91 -1.23
CA ASP A 233 -1.68 -12.60 0.00
C ASP A 233 -1.27 -14.06 -0.25
N ALA A 234 -2.09 -14.82 -0.97
CA ALA A 234 -1.79 -16.22 -1.32
C ALA A 234 -0.45 -16.34 -2.07
N ALA A 235 -0.18 -15.44 -3.01
CA ALA A 235 1.05 -15.44 -3.80
C ALA A 235 2.31 -15.18 -2.95
N LEU A 236 2.19 -14.45 -1.84
CA LEU A 236 3.29 -14.22 -0.92
C LEU A 236 3.71 -15.49 -0.14
N SER A 237 2.89 -16.54 -0.11
CA SER A 237 3.21 -17.83 0.50
C SER A 237 3.65 -18.88 -0.51
N ASP A 238 3.27 -18.73 -1.78
CA ASP A 238 3.45 -19.74 -2.83
C ASP A 238 4.81 -19.69 -3.55
N GLY A 239 5.65 -18.69 -3.25
CA GLY A 239 6.94 -18.51 -3.96
C GLY A 239 6.81 -18.21 -5.46
N LYS A 240 5.64 -17.74 -5.92
CA LYS A 240 5.34 -17.55 -7.36
C LYS A 240 6.09 -16.41 -8.01
N LEU A 241 6.39 -15.36 -7.27
CA LEU A 241 6.94 -14.12 -7.82
C LEU A 241 8.43 -13.99 -7.58
N ILE A 242 8.91 -14.41 -6.41
CA ILE A 242 10.31 -14.36 -5.98
C ILE A 242 10.64 -15.61 -5.15
N SER A 243 11.93 -15.87 -4.95
CA SER A 243 12.40 -16.98 -4.13
C SER A 243 12.06 -16.83 -2.64
N GLN A 244 12.07 -17.93 -1.92
CA GLN A 244 11.85 -17.94 -0.47
C GLN A 244 12.84 -17.03 0.27
N ALA A 245 14.11 -17.03 -0.13
CA ALA A 245 15.13 -16.17 0.46
C ALA A 245 14.81 -14.67 0.30
N SER A 246 14.28 -14.28 -0.87
CA SER A 246 13.84 -12.90 -1.11
C SER A 246 12.60 -12.53 -0.29
N TYR A 247 11.66 -13.45 -0.07
CA TYR A 247 10.55 -13.22 0.87
C TYR A 247 11.02 -13.03 2.30
N GLU A 248 11.93 -13.89 2.78
CA GLU A 248 12.52 -13.75 4.11
C GLU A 248 13.21 -12.40 4.29
N GLN A 249 13.95 -11.96 3.27
CA GLN A 249 14.56 -10.62 3.27
C GLN A 249 13.51 -9.51 3.37
N MET A 250 12.40 -9.61 2.61
CA MET A 250 11.33 -8.60 2.67
C MET A 250 10.69 -8.48 4.04
N PHE A 251 10.51 -9.59 4.75
CA PHE A 251 9.89 -9.64 6.07
C PHE A 251 10.87 -9.52 7.23
N THR A 252 12.18 -9.41 6.97
CA THR A 252 13.18 -9.17 8.01
C THR A 252 13.14 -7.70 8.43
N PRO A 253 12.83 -7.39 9.71
CA PRO A 253 12.80 -6.02 10.20
C PRO A 253 14.20 -5.38 10.16
N VAL A 254 14.28 -4.15 9.68
CA VAL A 254 15.51 -3.34 9.70
C VAL A 254 15.53 -2.42 10.92
N LEU A 255 14.60 -1.49 11.00
CA LEU A 255 14.38 -0.62 12.16
C LEU A 255 12.88 -0.45 12.41
N ASN A 256 12.49 -0.26 13.67
CA ASN A 256 11.11 0.02 14.10
C ASN A 256 10.09 -1.02 13.54
N ASN A 257 10.47 -2.29 13.56
CA ASN A 257 9.63 -3.39 13.08
C ASN A 257 9.16 -3.20 11.63
N TYR A 258 10.00 -2.60 10.76
CA TYR A 258 9.68 -2.38 9.36
C TYR A 258 10.72 -3.05 8.45
N GLY A 259 10.27 -3.98 7.63
CA GLY A 259 11.04 -4.62 6.58
C GLY A 259 10.89 -3.88 5.23
N TYR A 260 10.91 -4.59 4.11
CA TYR A 260 10.79 -3.97 2.80
C TYR A 260 9.30 -3.82 2.40
N GLY A 261 8.76 -2.63 2.70
CA GLY A 261 7.37 -2.31 2.41
C GLY A 261 6.34 -2.97 3.36
N TRP A 262 6.78 -3.60 4.44
CA TRP A 262 5.93 -4.30 5.40
C TRP A 262 6.30 -3.95 6.83
N ARG A 263 5.29 -3.82 7.68
CA ARG A 263 5.47 -3.82 9.13
C ARG A 263 5.42 -5.27 9.62
N VAL A 264 6.38 -5.63 10.43
CA VAL A 264 6.46 -6.95 11.08
C VAL A 264 6.14 -6.75 12.55
N GLU A 265 5.08 -7.37 13.04
CA GLU A 265 4.67 -7.23 14.45
C GLU A 265 5.35 -8.31 15.31
N ASP A 266 5.47 -8.06 16.63
CA ASP A 266 6.20 -8.96 17.56
C ASP A 266 5.61 -10.37 17.64
N ASN A 267 4.34 -10.55 17.27
CA ASN A 267 3.67 -11.86 17.22
C ASN A 267 3.88 -12.60 15.89
N GLY A 268 4.84 -12.17 15.06
CA GLY A 268 5.15 -12.78 13.76
C GLY A 268 4.18 -12.43 12.64
N SER A 269 3.10 -11.69 12.92
CA SER A 269 2.24 -11.22 11.83
C SER A 269 2.90 -10.09 11.04
N VAL A 270 2.57 -10.00 9.76
CA VAL A 270 3.03 -8.91 8.90
C VAL A 270 1.83 -8.14 8.37
N MET A 271 1.97 -6.82 8.23
CA MET A 271 0.87 -5.99 7.78
C MET A 271 1.34 -4.75 7.02
N HIS A 272 0.45 -4.19 6.24
CA HIS A 272 0.51 -2.77 5.86
C HIS A 272 -0.87 -2.13 5.92
N GLY A 273 -0.93 -0.94 6.50
CA GLY A 273 -2.11 -0.09 6.44
C GLY A 273 -2.02 0.89 5.27
N GLY A 274 -3.16 1.34 4.78
CA GLY A 274 -3.26 2.38 3.76
C GLY A 274 -4.19 3.48 4.19
N GLY A 275 -3.73 4.72 4.11
CA GLY A 275 -4.54 5.93 4.28
C GLY A 275 -4.35 6.83 3.07
N VAL A 276 -5.44 7.26 2.48
CA VAL A 276 -5.49 8.30 1.45
C VAL A 276 -6.88 8.91 1.49
N SER A 277 -6.98 10.18 1.15
CA SER A 277 -8.23 10.96 1.25
C SER A 277 -9.49 10.11 0.97
N GLY A 278 -10.33 9.92 1.99
CA GLY A 278 -11.55 9.16 1.96
C GLY A 278 -11.43 7.64 2.07
N PHE A 279 -10.23 7.10 2.28
CA PHE A 279 -10.02 5.65 2.36
C PHE A 279 -9.04 5.29 3.47
N ASN A 280 -9.42 4.33 4.30
CA ASN A 280 -8.54 3.62 5.21
C ASN A 280 -8.58 2.12 4.93
N THR A 281 -7.43 1.49 4.84
CA THR A 281 -7.32 0.08 4.47
C THR A 281 -6.27 -0.63 5.30
N VAL A 282 -6.40 -1.93 5.46
CA VAL A 282 -5.36 -2.77 6.06
C VAL A 282 -5.38 -4.17 5.44
N LEU A 283 -4.19 -4.68 5.21
CA LEU A 283 -3.90 -6.08 4.94
C LEU A 283 -3.06 -6.59 6.11
N LEU A 284 -3.60 -7.53 6.88
CA LEU A 284 -2.96 -8.19 8.03
C LEU A 284 -2.90 -9.68 7.74
N ARG A 285 -1.72 -10.28 7.92
CA ARG A 285 -1.50 -11.70 7.68
C ARG A 285 -0.68 -12.35 8.77
N PHE A 286 -1.03 -13.59 9.09
CA PHE A 286 -0.31 -14.48 9.99
C PHE A 286 0.26 -15.61 9.13
N LEU A 287 1.57 -15.61 8.95
CA LEU A 287 2.24 -16.48 7.98
C LEU A 287 2.07 -17.96 8.34
N ASP A 288 2.36 -18.31 9.60
CA ASP A 288 2.36 -19.70 10.08
C ASP A 288 0.95 -20.30 10.20
N ASP A 289 -0.07 -19.43 10.38
CA ASP A 289 -1.47 -19.83 10.57
C ASP A 289 -2.29 -19.76 9.28
N GLU A 290 -1.68 -19.29 8.19
CA GLU A 290 -2.33 -19.05 6.89
C GLU A 290 -3.61 -18.20 7.02
N VAL A 291 -3.58 -17.19 7.91
CA VAL A 291 -4.69 -16.26 8.13
C VAL A 291 -4.40 -14.94 7.43
N CYS A 292 -5.34 -14.50 6.62
CA CYS A 292 -5.33 -13.20 5.97
C CYS A 292 -6.62 -12.42 6.32
N ILE A 293 -6.45 -11.17 6.75
CA ILE A 293 -7.54 -10.26 7.10
C ILE A 293 -7.37 -8.98 6.29
N ILE A 294 -8.37 -8.69 5.48
CA ILE A 294 -8.42 -7.52 4.61
C ILE A 294 -9.61 -6.67 5.04
N VAL A 295 -9.36 -5.42 5.41
CA VAL A 295 -10.38 -4.44 5.75
C VAL A 295 -10.19 -3.21 4.88
N LEU A 296 -11.14 -2.93 3.99
CA LEU A 296 -11.12 -1.81 3.06
C LEU A 296 -12.30 -0.89 3.37
N SER A 297 -12.02 0.30 3.88
CA SER A 297 -13.03 1.32 4.17
C SER A 297 -12.96 2.46 3.16
N ASN A 298 -14.12 2.96 2.75
CA ASN A 298 -14.24 4.20 1.98
C ASN A 298 -14.63 5.40 2.86
N VAL A 299 -14.20 5.37 4.12
CA VAL A 299 -14.26 6.50 5.06
C VAL A 299 -12.90 6.69 5.73
N ASP A 300 -12.39 7.92 5.78
CA ASP A 300 -11.15 8.29 6.46
C ASP A 300 -11.42 9.42 7.47
N PRO A 301 -11.10 9.22 8.78
CA PRO A 301 -10.48 8.03 9.38
C PRO A 301 -11.47 6.91 9.73
N THR A 302 -11.05 5.68 9.54
CA THR A 302 -11.69 4.47 10.05
C THR A 302 -10.64 3.63 10.79
N PRO A 303 -10.92 3.05 11.99
CA PRO A 303 -9.92 2.31 12.77
C PRO A 303 -9.69 0.88 12.22
N VAL A 304 -9.35 0.77 10.94
CA VAL A 304 -9.22 -0.52 10.21
C VAL A 304 -8.22 -1.48 10.85
N LYS A 305 -7.10 -0.97 11.44
CA LYS A 305 -6.14 -1.82 12.16
C LYS A 305 -6.77 -2.46 13.39
N SER A 306 -7.52 -1.69 14.18
CA SER A 306 -8.22 -2.21 15.37
C SER A 306 -9.28 -3.24 14.98
N ILE A 307 -10.05 -2.97 13.93
CA ILE A 307 -11.04 -3.93 13.39
C ILE A 307 -10.34 -5.23 12.98
N ALA A 308 -9.24 -5.16 12.22
CA ALA A 308 -8.51 -6.35 11.81
C ALA A 308 -7.94 -7.15 12.98
N GLN A 309 -7.43 -6.49 14.03
CA GLN A 309 -6.94 -7.14 15.24
C GLN A 309 -8.07 -7.82 16.03
N GLN A 310 -9.25 -7.20 16.14
CA GLN A 310 -10.42 -7.81 16.76
C GLN A 310 -10.93 -9.02 15.96
N LEU A 311 -10.91 -8.96 14.63
CA LEU A 311 -11.23 -10.09 13.76
C LEU A 311 -10.22 -11.23 13.95
N ALA A 312 -8.93 -10.93 14.03
CA ALA A 312 -7.89 -11.92 14.33
C ALA A 312 -8.16 -12.60 15.69
N ALA A 313 -8.48 -11.83 16.73
CA ALA A 313 -8.81 -12.41 18.05
C ALA A 313 -9.99 -13.40 17.99
N VAL A 314 -10.98 -13.15 17.12
CA VAL A 314 -12.09 -14.10 16.92
C VAL A 314 -11.65 -15.35 16.15
N VAL A 315 -10.75 -15.21 15.18
CA VAL A 315 -10.23 -16.35 14.37
C VAL A 315 -9.40 -17.30 15.24
N PHE A 316 -8.67 -16.77 16.22
CA PHE A 316 -7.76 -17.55 17.09
C PHE A 316 -8.39 -17.97 18.43
N ALA A 317 -9.65 -17.57 18.72
CA ALA A 317 -10.40 -17.98 19.92
C ALA A 317 -11.12 -19.33 19.70
#